data_f84c8db113a662e8ffad554d5ce3d06d
#
_entry.id   f84c8db113a662e8ffad554d5ce3d06d
#
_cell.length_a   1.000
_cell.length_b   1.000
_cell.length_c   1.000
_cell.angle_alpha   90.00
_cell.angle_beta   90.00
_cell.angle_gamma   90.00
#
_symmetry.space_group_name_H-M   'P 1'
#
loop_
_entity.id
_entity.type
_entity.pdbx_description
1 polymer ?
#
loop_
_entity_poly.entity_id
_entity_poly.type
_entity_poly.pdbx_seq_one_letter_code
_entity_poly.pdbx_strand_id
1 'polypeptide(L)'
;MSTLNKKTKTKNQRRNKMLKKVLSMVLAFAMLAAACVLFASCGNKTSDFKIGVICLHDETSTYDLNFINAIEGAQKALGLSDDQVIIIKNVPEGNECLDAAKDLVDQGCKVIFADSFGHESFMIQAAKTYPEVMFCHATGTKAHTENLPNYFNAFASIYEGRYIAGVAAGLKLNELKEAGKLKGDAPKMGYVGAFTYAEVISGYTAFYLGAKSVCPDVVMDV
;
A
#
# COMPACT_ATOMS: atom_id res chain seq x y z
N MET A 1 0.29 -87.24 27.14
CA MET A 1 0.00 -85.91 27.70
C MET A 1 1.01 -84.82 27.21
N SER A 2 2.06 -85.12 26.47
CA SER A 2 3.14 -84.14 26.06
C SER A 2 2.86 -83.31 24.77
N THR A 3 2.10 -83.80 23.84
CA THR A 3 1.90 -83.20 22.55
C THR A 3 0.87 -82.07 22.50
N LEU A 4 -0.13 -82.04 23.36
CA LEU A 4 -1.14 -81.00 23.48
C LEU A 4 -0.53 -79.66 24.02
N ASN A 5 0.37 -79.78 24.98
CA ASN A 5 1.00 -78.66 25.67
C ASN A 5 1.98 -77.89 24.73
N LYS A 6 2.59 -78.53 23.75
CA LYS A 6 3.48 -77.93 22.73
C LYS A 6 2.70 -77.12 21.67
N LYS A 7 1.48 -77.61 21.25
CA LYS A 7 0.64 -76.92 20.30
C LYS A 7 0.02 -75.62 20.83
N THR A 8 -0.35 -75.62 22.11
CA THR A 8 -0.91 -74.42 22.78
C THR A 8 0.18 -73.35 23.00
N LYS A 9 1.40 -73.75 23.34
CA LYS A 9 2.53 -72.82 23.52
C LYS A 9 2.95 -72.11 22.19
N THR A 10 2.96 -72.87 21.10
CA THR A 10 3.25 -72.30 19.73
C THR A 10 2.11 -71.39 19.22
N LYS A 11 0.86 -71.71 19.52
CA LYS A 11 -0.30 -70.90 19.12
C LYS A 11 -0.28 -69.56 19.88
N ASN A 12 0.03 -69.56 21.17
CA ASN A 12 0.18 -68.34 21.99
C ASN A 12 1.39 -67.49 21.54
N GLN A 13 2.52 -68.11 21.17
CA GLN A 13 3.67 -67.37 20.67
C GLN A 13 3.37 -66.67 19.31
N ARG A 14 2.65 -67.34 18.40
CA ARG A 14 2.24 -66.73 17.11
C ARG A 14 1.23 -65.58 17.34
N ARG A 15 0.30 -65.75 18.25
CA ARG A 15 -0.69 -64.71 18.63
C ARG A 15 0.02 -63.48 19.22
N ASN A 16 0.98 -63.68 20.13
CA ASN A 16 1.74 -62.60 20.73
C ASN A 16 2.67 -61.88 19.69
N LYS A 17 3.22 -62.61 18.71
CA LYS A 17 3.99 -62.01 17.62
C LYS A 17 3.08 -61.18 16.69
N MET A 18 1.87 -61.66 16.39
CA MET A 18 0.88 -60.88 15.60
C MET A 18 0.40 -59.67 16.38
N LEU A 19 0.09 -59.79 17.65
CA LEU A 19 -0.33 -58.67 18.50
C LEU A 19 0.75 -57.58 18.57
N LYS A 20 2.03 -57.93 18.70
CA LYS A 20 3.15 -57.01 18.68
C LYS A 20 3.30 -56.28 17.34
N LYS A 21 3.09 -56.98 16.19
CA LYS A 21 3.12 -56.38 14.87
C LYS A 21 1.95 -55.42 14.65
N VAL A 22 0.75 -55.78 15.09
CA VAL A 22 -0.44 -54.91 14.99
C VAL A 22 -0.24 -53.68 15.88
N LEU A 23 0.24 -53.87 17.13
CA LEU A 23 0.49 -52.76 18.03
C LEU A 23 1.57 -51.79 17.49
N SER A 24 2.65 -52.33 16.89
CA SER A 24 3.70 -51.47 16.25
C SER A 24 3.19 -50.75 15.03
N MET A 25 2.29 -51.34 14.23
CA MET A 25 1.65 -50.66 13.10
C MET A 25 0.69 -49.54 13.57
N VAL A 26 -0.09 -49.80 14.61
CA VAL A 26 -0.99 -48.76 15.19
C VAL A 26 -0.18 -47.60 15.78
N LEU A 27 0.94 -47.90 16.47
CA LEU A 27 1.83 -46.86 16.98
C LEU A 27 2.49 -46.03 15.85
N ALA A 28 2.92 -46.69 14.77
CA ALA A 28 3.49 -46.02 13.62
C ALA A 28 2.46 -45.13 12.90
N PHE A 29 1.21 -45.60 12.78
CA PHE A 29 0.11 -44.81 12.22
C PHE A 29 -0.27 -43.63 13.13
N ALA A 30 -0.26 -43.82 14.45
CA ALA A 30 -0.52 -42.74 15.40
C ALA A 30 0.60 -41.69 15.39
N MET A 31 1.87 -42.08 15.21
CA MET A 31 2.98 -41.14 15.07
C MET A 31 2.92 -40.39 13.73
N LEU A 32 2.53 -41.06 12.61
CA LEU A 32 2.32 -40.39 11.33
C LEU A 32 1.16 -39.37 11.37
N ALA A 33 0.05 -39.75 12.01
CA ALA A 33 -1.10 -38.86 12.21
C ALA A 33 -0.75 -37.65 13.10
N ALA A 34 0.03 -37.85 14.16
CA ALA A 34 0.54 -36.76 15.01
C ALA A 34 1.51 -35.83 14.23
N ALA A 35 2.38 -36.40 13.39
CA ALA A 35 3.25 -35.61 12.51
C ALA A 35 2.43 -34.77 11.48
N CYS A 36 1.39 -35.35 10.87
CA CYS A 36 0.51 -34.61 9.96
C CYS A 36 -0.22 -33.46 10.65
N VAL A 37 -0.64 -33.62 11.94
CA VAL A 37 -1.26 -32.53 12.70
C VAL A 37 -0.25 -31.43 13.05
N LEU A 38 1.00 -31.77 13.29
CA LEU A 38 2.06 -30.78 13.53
C LEU A 38 2.43 -30.00 12.25
N PHE A 39 2.36 -30.63 11.07
CA PHE A 39 2.57 -29.94 9.80
C PHE A 39 1.34 -29.14 9.34
N ALA A 40 0.14 -29.53 9.71
CA ALA A 40 -1.07 -28.75 9.45
C ALA A 40 -1.22 -27.54 10.39
N SER A 41 -0.51 -27.51 11.52
CA SER A 41 -0.47 -26.36 12.43
C SER A 41 0.58 -25.30 12.05
N CYS A 42 1.37 -25.51 10.98
CA CYS A 42 2.05 -24.44 10.23
C CYS A 42 1.11 -23.80 9.21
N GLY A 43 -0.16 -23.58 9.56
CA GLY A 43 -1.00 -22.61 8.91
C GLY A 43 -0.32 -21.24 9.12
N ASN A 44 -0.16 -20.48 8.03
CA ASN A 44 0.27 -19.09 8.03
C ASN A 44 -0.27 -18.42 9.31
N LYS A 45 0.61 -18.10 10.27
CA LYS A 45 0.33 -16.98 11.15
C LYS A 45 0.17 -15.81 10.17
N THR A 46 -1.06 -15.44 9.84
CA THR A 46 -1.34 -14.11 9.32
C THR A 46 -0.60 -13.20 10.28
N SER A 47 0.42 -12.53 9.78
CA SER A 47 1.15 -11.60 10.64
C SER A 47 0.11 -10.60 11.13
N ASP A 48 0.11 -10.26 12.42
CA ASP A 48 -0.79 -9.22 12.97
C ASP A 48 -0.50 -7.83 12.38
N PHE A 49 0.30 -7.78 11.31
CA PHE A 49 0.67 -6.56 10.59
C PHE A 49 -0.48 -6.07 9.74
N LYS A 50 -0.91 -4.83 10.01
CA LYS A 50 -1.93 -4.15 9.25
C LYS A 50 -1.43 -2.81 8.73
N ILE A 51 -1.93 -2.41 7.57
CA ILE A 51 -1.70 -1.12 6.92
C ILE A 51 -3.00 -0.33 6.95
N GLY A 52 -2.92 0.92 7.39
CA GLY A 52 -4.01 1.89 7.30
C GLY A 52 -3.74 2.91 6.19
N VAL A 53 -4.79 3.38 5.54
CA VAL A 53 -4.71 4.43 4.52
C VAL A 53 -5.84 5.42 4.73
N ILE A 54 -5.51 6.70 4.68
CA ILE A 54 -6.45 7.82 4.82
C ILE A 54 -6.45 8.58 3.49
N CYS A 55 -7.59 8.61 2.81
CA CYS A 55 -7.77 9.33 1.55
C CYS A 55 -8.73 10.51 1.74
N LEU A 56 -8.40 11.66 1.11
CA LEU A 56 -9.26 12.85 1.13
C LEU A 56 -10.60 12.59 0.44
N HIS A 57 -10.57 11.86 -0.68
CA HIS A 57 -11.74 11.49 -1.46
C HIS A 57 -11.81 9.97 -1.64
N ASP A 58 -12.54 9.54 -2.64
CA ASP A 58 -12.68 8.15 -3.06
C ASP A 58 -12.19 7.94 -4.51
N GLU A 59 -12.56 6.83 -5.11
CA GLU A 59 -12.17 6.44 -6.47
C GLU A 59 -12.65 7.39 -7.57
N THR A 60 -13.57 8.31 -7.27
CA THR A 60 -14.04 9.33 -8.22
C THR A 60 -13.00 10.44 -8.44
N SER A 61 -12.10 10.64 -7.47
CA SER A 61 -10.92 11.49 -7.61
C SER A 61 -9.79 10.71 -8.29
N THR A 62 -9.32 11.18 -9.43
CA THR A 62 -8.17 10.55 -10.14
C THR A 62 -6.88 10.60 -9.34
N TYR A 63 -6.74 11.57 -8.43
CA TYR A 63 -5.61 11.67 -7.53
C TYR A 63 -5.64 10.54 -6.50
N ASP A 64 -6.72 10.43 -5.71
CA ASP A 64 -6.87 9.41 -4.67
C ASP A 64 -6.89 7.99 -5.27
N LEU A 65 -7.50 7.81 -6.45
CA LEU A 65 -7.51 6.53 -7.15
C LEU A 65 -6.10 5.97 -7.41
N ASN A 66 -5.10 6.83 -7.69
CA ASN A 66 -3.73 6.38 -7.87
C ASN A 66 -3.14 5.82 -6.57
N PHE A 67 -3.43 6.43 -5.42
CA PHE A 67 -2.99 5.90 -4.12
C PHE A 67 -3.71 4.60 -3.77
N ILE A 68 -5.02 4.53 -3.99
CA ILE A 68 -5.82 3.32 -3.78
C ILE A 68 -5.25 2.16 -4.61
N ASN A 69 -5.05 2.35 -5.92
CA ASN A 69 -4.47 1.36 -6.81
C ASN A 69 -3.04 0.94 -6.38
N ALA A 70 -2.23 1.89 -5.89
CA ALA A 70 -0.89 1.60 -5.41
C ALA A 70 -0.90 0.73 -4.15
N ILE A 71 -1.81 1.00 -3.21
CA ILE A 71 -1.99 0.20 -1.99
C ILE A 71 -2.52 -1.20 -2.32
N GLU A 72 -3.49 -1.34 -3.22
CA GLU A 72 -3.98 -2.64 -3.68
C GLU A 72 -2.88 -3.45 -4.38
N GLY A 73 -2.05 -2.77 -5.19
CA GLY A 73 -0.87 -3.36 -5.79
C GLY A 73 0.15 -3.84 -4.76
N ALA A 74 0.41 -3.05 -3.73
CA ALA A 74 1.30 -3.40 -2.62
C ALA A 74 0.72 -4.56 -1.79
N GLN A 75 -0.58 -4.54 -1.48
CA GLN A 75 -1.29 -5.62 -0.79
C GLN A 75 -1.07 -6.96 -1.51
N LYS A 76 -1.31 -6.97 -2.83
CA LYS A 76 -1.12 -8.15 -3.66
C LYS A 76 0.34 -8.60 -3.71
N ALA A 77 1.28 -7.68 -3.87
CA ALA A 77 2.71 -7.97 -3.94
C ALA A 77 3.27 -8.54 -2.64
N LEU A 78 2.75 -8.09 -1.50
CA LEU A 78 3.13 -8.53 -0.15
C LEU A 78 2.35 -9.75 0.33
N GLY A 79 1.32 -10.19 -0.40
CA GLY A 79 0.47 -11.32 -0.02
C GLY A 79 -0.37 -11.04 1.23
N LEU A 80 -0.76 -9.77 1.45
CA LEU A 80 -1.61 -9.37 2.56
C LEU A 80 -3.06 -9.73 2.27
N SER A 81 -3.78 -10.19 3.29
CA SER A 81 -5.22 -10.44 3.21
C SER A 81 -6.03 -9.14 3.27
N ASP A 82 -7.32 -9.18 2.91
CA ASP A 82 -8.18 -7.99 2.86
C ASP A 82 -8.38 -7.34 4.22
N ASP A 83 -8.31 -8.11 5.31
CA ASP A 83 -8.39 -7.63 6.69
C ASP A 83 -7.10 -6.97 7.19
N GLN A 84 -6.00 -7.06 6.42
CA GLN A 84 -4.71 -6.45 6.74
C GLN A 84 -4.52 -5.08 6.09
N VAL A 85 -5.40 -4.64 5.19
CA VAL A 85 -5.34 -3.32 4.55
C VAL A 85 -6.66 -2.60 4.76
N ILE A 86 -6.63 -1.49 5.50
CA ILE A 86 -7.82 -0.71 5.86
C ILE A 86 -7.72 0.65 5.22
N ILE A 87 -8.64 0.98 4.31
CA ILE A 87 -8.69 2.27 3.61
C ILE A 87 -9.90 3.06 4.09
N ILE A 88 -9.66 4.23 4.68
CA ILE A 88 -10.69 5.19 5.07
C ILE A 88 -10.72 6.29 4.02
N LYS A 89 -11.86 6.49 3.37
CA LYS A 89 -12.06 7.43 2.28
C LYS A 89 -12.93 8.60 2.73
N ASN A 90 -12.86 9.70 1.95
CA ASN A 90 -13.65 10.92 2.20
C ASN A 90 -13.35 11.53 3.59
N VAL A 91 -12.08 11.56 3.98
CA VAL A 91 -11.61 12.12 5.24
C VAL A 91 -11.19 13.58 5.02
N PRO A 92 -11.90 14.57 5.57
CA PRO A 92 -11.55 15.97 5.42
C PRO A 92 -10.15 16.32 5.98
N GLU A 93 -9.59 17.41 5.48
CA GLU A 93 -8.31 17.98 5.95
C GLU A 93 -8.52 18.73 7.28
N GLY A 94 -8.84 17.99 8.35
CA GLY A 94 -9.18 18.51 9.67
C GLY A 94 -8.90 17.50 10.77
N ASN A 95 -9.54 17.71 11.92
CA ASN A 95 -9.46 16.77 13.06
C ASN A 95 -9.94 15.36 12.68
N GLU A 96 -10.79 15.25 11.69
CA GLU A 96 -11.26 13.97 11.13
C GLU A 96 -10.10 13.09 10.66
N CYS A 97 -9.00 13.69 10.16
CA CYS A 97 -7.80 12.95 9.81
C CYS A 97 -7.10 12.39 11.07
N LEU A 98 -7.01 13.15 12.15
CA LEU A 98 -6.47 12.67 13.41
C LEU A 98 -7.33 11.56 14.00
N ASP A 99 -8.65 11.69 13.94
CA ASP A 99 -9.58 10.66 14.44
C ASP A 99 -9.50 9.39 13.59
N ALA A 100 -9.42 9.50 12.27
CA ALA A 100 -9.19 8.36 11.38
C ALA A 100 -7.84 7.67 11.66
N ALA A 101 -6.79 8.44 11.92
CA ALA A 101 -5.48 7.87 12.29
C ALA A 101 -5.56 7.09 13.62
N LYS A 102 -6.28 7.61 14.62
CA LYS A 102 -6.53 6.92 15.91
C LYS A 102 -7.31 5.63 15.70
N ASP A 103 -8.39 5.68 14.93
CA ASP A 103 -9.19 4.49 14.60
C ASP A 103 -8.36 3.40 13.93
N LEU A 104 -7.46 3.76 13.03
CA LEU A 104 -6.55 2.80 12.39
C LEU A 104 -5.53 2.21 13.37
N VAL A 105 -5.01 3.01 14.31
CA VAL A 105 -4.14 2.51 15.40
C VAL A 105 -4.90 1.52 16.28
N ASP A 106 -6.12 1.84 16.68
CA ASP A 106 -6.98 1.00 17.51
C ASP A 106 -7.34 -0.33 16.81
N GLN A 107 -7.44 -0.32 15.47
CA GLN A 107 -7.61 -1.51 14.65
C GLN A 107 -6.32 -2.33 14.46
N GLY A 108 -5.19 -1.87 15.02
CA GLY A 108 -3.92 -2.58 15.03
C GLY A 108 -3.01 -2.27 13.84
N CYS A 109 -3.27 -1.21 13.07
CA CYS A 109 -2.37 -0.79 12.01
C CYS A 109 -0.99 -0.39 12.55
N LYS A 110 0.05 -0.85 11.88
CA LYS A 110 1.46 -0.56 12.23
C LYS A 110 2.10 0.47 11.30
N VAL A 111 1.53 0.64 10.12
CA VAL A 111 1.91 1.67 9.16
C VAL A 111 0.64 2.35 8.68
N ILE A 112 0.59 3.67 8.71
CA ILE A 112 -0.56 4.47 8.29
C ILE A 112 -0.10 5.49 7.26
N PHE A 113 -0.75 5.50 6.10
CA PHE A 113 -0.53 6.45 5.01
C PHE A 113 -1.64 7.48 4.96
N ALA A 114 -1.32 8.72 4.57
CA ALA A 114 -2.30 9.72 4.17
C ALA A 114 -1.86 10.42 2.88
N ASP A 115 -2.80 10.72 2.00
CA ASP A 115 -2.53 11.18 0.64
C ASP A 115 -2.71 12.69 0.42
N SER A 116 -3.41 13.40 1.28
CA SER A 116 -3.71 14.82 1.06
C SER A 116 -2.77 15.76 1.82
N PHE A 117 -2.40 16.87 1.18
CA PHE A 117 -1.49 17.89 1.72
C PHE A 117 -1.94 18.40 3.11
N GLY A 118 -3.21 18.69 3.30
CA GLY A 118 -3.73 19.21 4.56
C GLY A 118 -3.82 18.18 5.69
N HIS A 119 -3.65 16.89 5.40
CA HIS A 119 -3.52 15.86 6.43
C HIS A 119 -2.20 15.92 7.22
N GLU A 120 -1.16 16.63 6.69
CA GLU A 120 0.20 16.57 7.23
C GLU A 120 0.27 16.89 8.73
N SER A 121 -0.34 17.99 9.18
CA SER A 121 -0.28 18.40 10.57
C SER A 121 -0.94 17.42 11.54
N PHE A 122 -1.99 16.76 11.09
CA PHE A 122 -2.74 15.76 11.87
C PHE A 122 -1.98 14.42 11.93
N MET A 123 -1.32 14.03 10.84
CA MET A 123 -0.43 12.86 10.82
C MET A 123 0.78 13.06 11.74
N ILE A 124 1.34 14.26 11.81
CA ILE A 124 2.41 14.60 12.76
C ILE A 124 1.92 14.51 14.21
N GLN A 125 0.70 14.98 14.51
CA GLN A 125 0.11 14.85 15.84
C GLN A 125 -0.12 13.37 16.20
N ALA A 126 -0.61 12.56 15.28
CA ALA A 126 -0.74 11.12 15.46
C ALA A 126 0.62 10.46 15.72
N ALA A 127 1.65 10.79 14.95
CA ALA A 127 2.99 10.26 15.13
C ALA A 127 3.60 10.59 16.50
N LYS A 128 3.35 11.79 17.03
CA LYS A 128 3.75 12.19 18.38
C LYS A 128 3.00 11.41 19.47
N THR A 129 1.77 11.03 19.20
CA THR A 129 0.90 10.33 20.16
C THR A 129 1.18 8.83 20.20
N TYR A 130 1.51 8.24 19.05
CA TYR A 130 1.68 6.79 18.85
C TYR A 130 3.09 6.47 18.32
N PRO A 131 4.13 6.54 19.15
CA PRO A 131 5.51 6.39 18.71
C PRO A 131 5.85 4.98 18.17
N GLU A 132 5.00 3.97 18.46
CA GLU A 132 5.14 2.60 18.00
C GLU A 132 4.52 2.35 16.61
N VAL A 133 3.82 3.31 16.04
CA VAL A 133 3.18 3.25 14.72
C VAL A 133 3.92 4.17 13.75
N MET A 134 4.15 3.71 12.54
CA MET A 134 4.78 4.49 11.48
C MET A 134 3.73 5.27 10.69
N PHE A 135 3.94 6.56 10.53
CA PHE A 135 3.08 7.45 9.77
C PHE A 135 3.82 7.95 8.53
N CYS A 136 3.20 7.74 7.37
CA CYS A 136 3.73 8.14 6.08
C CYS A 136 2.75 9.10 5.41
N HIS A 137 3.23 10.23 4.98
CA HIS A 137 2.40 11.25 4.37
C HIS A 137 2.92 11.60 2.97
N ALA A 138 2.05 11.52 1.98
CA ALA A 138 2.35 11.97 0.64
C ALA A 138 2.19 13.48 0.53
N THR A 139 3.05 14.13 -0.26
CA THR A 139 3.02 15.58 -0.54
C THR A 139 3.43 16.52 0.60
N GLY A 140 3.62 16.01 1.81
CA GLY A 140 4.11 16.80 2.93
C GLY A 140 5.62 17.04 2.89
N THR A 141 6.09 18.00 3.68
CA THR A 141 7.50 18.44 3.67
C THR A 141 8.12 18.56 5.06
N LYS A 142 7.38 18.24 6.13
CA LYS A 142 7.82 18.55 7.50
C LYS A 142 8.59 17.42 8.20
N ALA A 143 8.72 16.23 7.59
CA ALA A 143 9.42 15.11 8.22
C ALA A 143 10.86 15.48 8.64
N HIS A 144 11.59 16.24 7.81
CA HIS A 144 12.97 16.67 8.08
C HIS A 144 13.08 17.76 9.15
N THR A 145 12.02 18.51 9.45
CA THR A 145 11.99 19.55 10.50
C THR A 145 11.43 19.03 11.81
N GLU A 146 10.44 18.12 11.76
CA GLU A 146 9.85 17.52 12.96
C GLU A 146 10.77 16.49 13.62
N ASN A 147 11.67 15.86 12.86
CA ASN A 147 12.65 14.87 13.34
C ASN A 147 12.03 13.73 14.17
N LEU A 148 10.81 13.31 13.84
CA LEU A 148 10.15 12.18 14.49
C LEU A 148 10.65 10.87 13.86
N PRO A 149 11.04 9.86 14.67
CA PRO A 149 11.57 8.60 14.13
C PRO A 149 10.53 7.74 13.41
N ASN A 150 9.25 8.06 13.58
CA ASN A 150 8.12 7.33 13.06
C ASN A 150 7.25 8.17 12.10
N TYR A 151 7.74 9.30 11.58
CA TYR A 151 7.04 10.12 10.61
C TYR A 151 7.87 10.36 9.36
N PHE A 152 7.30 10.08 8.19
CA PHE A 152 7.98 10.14 6.90
C PHE A 152 7.13 10.85 5.86
N ASN A 153 7.80 11.61 4.98
CA ASN A 153 7.18 12.15 3.78
C ASN A 153 7.67 11.42 2.53
N ALA A 154 6.76 11.19 1.58
CA ALA A 154 7.08 10.74 0.24
C ALA A 154 6.63 11.82 -0.75
N PHE A 155 7.56 12.33 -1.53
CA PHE A 155 7.29 13.32 -2.56
C PHE A 155 8.00 12.93 -3.86
N ALA A 156 7.22 12.70 -4.93
CA ALA A 156 7.79 12.39 -6.24
C ALA A 156 8.26 13.68 -6.93
N SER A 157 9.17 13.54 -7.90
CA SER A 157 9.60 14.65 -8.79
C SER A 157 8.49 15.01 -9.79
N ILE A 158 7.35 15.48 -9.28
CA ILE A 158 6.12 15.72 -10.08
C ILE A 158 6.35 16.76 -11.18
N TYR A 159 7.31 17.67 -11.03
CA TYR A 159 7.68 18.64 -12.07
C TYR A 159 8.16 17.96 -13.35
N GLU A 160 8.75 16.76 -13.29
CA GLU A 160 9.14 16.00 -14.50
C GLU A 160 7.91 15.58 -15.30
N GLY A 161 6.89 15.05 -14.64
CA GLY A 161 5.60 14.74 -15.25
C GLY A 161 4.90 16.00 -15.80
N ARG A 162 5.01 17.13 -15.10
CA ARG A 162 4.49 18.43 -15.56
C ARG A 162 5.20 18.90 -16.83
N TYR A 163 6.52 18.71 -16.92
CA TYR A 163 7.28 19.03 -18.14
C TYR A 163 6.78 18.19 -19.33
N ILE A 164 6.61 16.88 -19.16
CA ILE A 164 6.09 15.99 -20.21
C ILE A 164 4.68 16.42 -20.64
N ALA A 165 3.81 16.73 -19.68
CA ALA A 165 2.48 17.27 -19.98
C ALA A 165 2.53 18.60 -20.75
N GLY A 166 3.49 19.46 -20.41
CA GLY A 166 3.78 20.69 -21.14
C GLY A 166 4.18 20.44 -22.58
N VAL A 167 5.07 19.48 -22.84
CA VAL A 167 5.45 19.09 -24.22
C VAL A 167 4.22 18.66 -25.01
N ALA A 168 3.34 17.83 -24.44
CA ALA A 168 2.10 17.42 -25.09
C ALA A 168 1.19 18.62 -25.42
N ALA A 169 1.06 19.57 -24.47
CA ALA A 169 0.29 20.80 -24.68
C ALA A 169 0.89 21.69 -25.81
N GLY A 170 2.20 21.84 -25.82
CA GLY A 170 2.90 22.60 -26.88
C GLY A 170 2.74 21.98 -28.27
N LEU A 171 2.82 20.65 -28.38
CA LEU A 171 2.55 19.94 -29.64
C LEU A 171 1.10 20.15 -30.07
N LYS A 172 0.14 20.13 -29.15
CA LYS A 172 -1.27 20.41 -29.47
C LYS A 172 -1.49 21.83 -29.90
N LEU A 173 -0.78 22.80 -29.33
CA LEU A 173 -0.82 24.19 -29.78
C LEU A 173 -0.30 24.35 -31.23
N ASN A 174 0.78 23.66 -31.59
CA ASN A 174 1.28 23.65 -32.97
C ASN A 174 0.26 23.05 -33.94
N GLU A 175 -0.35 21.94 -33.61
CA GLU A 175 -1.44 21.33 -34.39
C GLU A 175 -2.60 22.33 -34.62
N LEU A 176 -3.01 23.05 -33.58
CA LEU A 176 -4.08 24.05 -33.66
C LEU A 176 -3.66 25.25 -34.50
N LYS A 177 -2.40 25.66 -34.42
CA LYS A 177 -1.82 26.75 -35.24
C LYS A 177 -1.85 26.38 -36.71
N GLU A 178 -1.35 25.21 -37.09
CA GLU A 178 -1.35 24.69 -38.45
C GLU A 178 -2.77 24.52 -39.02
N ALA A 179 -3.72 24.13 -38.17
CA ALA A 179 -5.14 24.01 -38.57
C ALA A 179 -5.88 25.35 -38.62
N GLY A 180 -5.24 26.50 -38.33
CA GLY A 180 -5.88 27.83 -38.28
C GLY A 180 -6.95 27.95 -37.19
N LYS A 181 -6.85 27.18 -36.11
CA LYS A 181 -7.83 27.11 -35.04
C LYS A 181 -7.42 27.86 -33.76
N LEU A 182 -6.28 28.55 -33.78
CA LEU A 182 -5.88 29.43 -32.68
C LEU A 182 -6.80 30.63 -32.60
N LYS A 183 -7.15 31.02 -31.35
CA LYS A 183 -7.81 32.30 -31.11
C LYS A 183 -6.75 33.34 -30.74
N GLY A 184 -6.50 34.31 -31.66
CA GLY A 184 -5.49 35.35 -31.49
C GLY A 184 -4.18 35.10 -32.25
N ASP A 185 -3.23 36.03 -32.11
CA ASP A 185 -2.03 36.09 -32.93
C ASP A 185 -0.88 35.19 -32.44
N ALA A 186 -0.96 34.71 -31.21
CA ALA A 186 0.06 33.84 -30.60
C ALA A 186 -0.57 32.63 -29.92
N PRO A 187 0.14 31.48 -29.88
CA PRO A 187 -0.28 30.31 -29.09
C PRO A 187 -0.29 30.66 -27.60
N LYS A 188 -1.48 30.70 -27.01
CA LYS A 188 -1.67 31.08 -25.63
C LYS A 188 -2.36 29.96 -24.86
N MET A 189 -1.92 29.69 -23.61
CA MET A 189 -2.52 28.77 -22.71
C MET A 189 -2.65 29.38 -21.31
N GLY A 190 -3.56 28.80 -20.47
CA GLY A 190 -3.71 29.15 -19.09
C GLY A 190 -3.31 27.95 -18.20
N TYR A 191 -2.79 28.25 -17.04
CA TYR A 191 -2.52 27.25 -16.00
C TYR A 191 -3.17 27.68 -14.69
N VAL A 192 -3.95 26.82 -14.07
CA VAL A 192 -4.56 27.08 -12.76
C VAL A 192 -3.71 26.38 -11.70
N GLY A 193 -2.98 27.16 -10.91
CA GLY A 193 -2.24 26.69 -9.76
C GLY A 193 -3.15 26.59 -8.53
N ALA A 194 -3.00 25.52 -7.73
CA ALA A 194 -3.79 25.33 -6.53
C ALA A 194 -3.46 26.35 -5.44
N PHE A 195 -2.16 26.58 -5.19
CA PHE A 195 -1.63 27.48 -4.19
C PHE A 195 -0.28 28.07 -4.62
N THR A 196 0.19 29.12 -3.91
CA THR A 196 1.49 29.77 -4.20
C THR A 196 2.64 29.11 -3.45
N TYR A 197 2.72 27.78 -3.46
CA TYR A 197 3.81 27.02 -2.88
C TYR A 197 4.92 26.76 -3.90
N ALA A 198 6.14 26.56 -3.42
CA ALA A 198 7.29 26.26 -4.25
C ALA A 198 7.07 25.03 -5.16
N GLU A 199 6.39 24.01 -4.67
CA GLU A 199 6.01 22.82 -5.44
C GLU A 199 5.09 23.17 -6.62
N VAL A 200 4.03 23.95 -6.38
CA VAL A 200 3.09 24.39 -7.43
C VAL A 200 3.80 25.28 -8.45
N ILE A 201 4.67 26.18 -7.99
CA ILE A 201 5.49 27.06 -8.83
C ILE A 201 6.41 26.22 -9.71
N SER A 202 7.11 25.24 -9.16
CA SER A 202 7.96 24.32 -9.94
C SER A 202 7.16 23.55 -10.97
N GLY A 203 5.93 23.15 -10.64
CA GLY A 203 5.02 22.42 -11.52
C GLY A 203 4.63 23.23 -12.76
N TYR A 204 4.08 24.44 -12.60
CA TYR A 204 3.69 25.26 -13.76
C TYR A 204 4.90 25.77 -14.54
N THR A 205 6.03 26.04 -13.85
CA THR A 205 7.27 26.41 -14.54
C THR A 205 7.76 25.28 -15.44
N ALA A 206 7.80 24.06 -14.94
CA ALA A 206 8.18 22.88 -15.72
C ALA A 206 7.22 22.64 -16.88
N PHE A 207 5.91 22.77 -16.67
CA PHE A 207 4.89 22.67 -17.71
C PHE A 207 5.11 23.70 -18.83
N TYR A 208 5.35 24.97 -18.46
CA TYR A 208 5.66 26.02 -19.43
C TYR A 208 6.92 25.74 -20.24
N LEU A 209 8.00 25.33 -19.56
CA LEU A 209 9.26 24.97 -20.22
C LEU A 209 9.10 23.79 -21.18
N GLY A 210 8.31 22.80 -20.80
CA GLY A 210 7.94 21.66 -21.64
C GLY A 210 7.19 22.14 -22.92
N ALA A 211 6.18 22.98 -22.76
CA ALA A 211 5.44 23.52 -23.89
C ALA A 211 6.34 24.39 -24.81
N LYS A 212 7.17 25.22 -24.19
CA LYS A 212 8.09 26.11 -24.93
C LYS A 212 9.16 25.37 -25.71
N SER A 213 9.56 24.17 -25.25
CA SER A 213 10.56 23.35 -25.94
C SER A 213 10.14 22.93 -27.36
N VAL A 214 8.83 22.82 -27.61
CA VAL A 214 8.24 22.41 -28.89
C VAL A 214 7.41 23.51 -29.57
N CYS A 215 6.95 24.50 -28.81
CA CYS A 215 6.21 25.66 -29.30
C CYS A 215 6.88 26.95 -28.76
N PRO A 216 7.96 27.44 -29.40
CA PRO A 216 8.80 28.53 -28.86
C PRO A 216 8.05 29.85 -28.60
N ASP A 217 6.97 30.10 -29.36
CA ASP A 217 6.18 31.32 -29.27
C ASP A 217 5.07 31.27 -28.21
N VAL A 218 4.98 30.15 -27.48
CA VAL A 218 3.90 29.96 -26.49
C VAL A 218 3.99 30.98 -25.35
N VAL A 219 2.82 31.51 -24.99
CA VAL A 219 2.61 32.36 -23.82
C VAL A 219 1.71 31.62 -22.83
N MET A 220 2.03 31.71 -21.56
CA MET A 220 1.23 31.08 -20.50
C MET A 220 0.88 32.11 -19.42
N ASP A 221 -0.41 32.21 -19.11
CA ASP A 221 -0.91 32.91 -17.93
C ASP A 221 -1.09 31.86 -16.78
N VAL A 222 -0.82 32.27 -15.54
CA VAL A 222 -0.98 31.43 -14.33
C VAL A 222 -1.96 32.11 -13.38
#